data_00cfd4a017bf99e8bed413a1781e1a50
#
_entry.id   00cfd4a017bf99e8bed413a1781e1a50
#
_cell.length_a   1.000
_cell.length_b   1.000
_cell.length_c   1.000
_cell.angle_alpha   90.00
_cell.angle_beta   90.00
_cell.angle_gamma   90.00
#
_symmetry.space_group_name_H-M   'P 1'
#
loop_
_entity.id
_entity.type
_entity.pdbx_description
1 polymer ?
#
loop_
_entity_poly.entity_id
_entity_poly.type
_entity_poly.pdbx_seq_one_letter_code
_entity_poly.pdbx_strand_id
1 'polypeptide(L)'
;MNKAADPIAAALGQTIAERGADYYRSGKILSVQQQSDGAWRAQVAGSKRQVYRVQLRFGADGAIRQALCDCPYDALCKHIAAVWYAVSSGEPPELPKAPALKKPAKPRAAAEMGSAQAQALLDEARALFRRYARGCDYRQSGDLGDAVWTLLEDADVLFDEDAFGFHQTVYQRLNKIIQHSDDSDGILGDAVFHCIEMSNTIYRQAEPKLRAKIEKFWQSILADSDEHWIVFDETVALWQAALCESGRADAVLAWLDAQYTRLKRDGYERERLILRKYEVLAFIDAAQAEKWLQDHLSIPEMRRIAVDQLMARQQWAQAERLLVQGLEKALAGHQQGMANEWRALLLEVATQTGQQQAAQEYAEALAFGGYSIDENYYQRWRALIPAQDWPGAFAQQEIKLQQNHVRSDALAQLYALESCTKKLGGLLQRTNQAHLLEQYIDCLDEAQQNSVALHWLELMVAEAAMLTERKKYAEWVKKLNRLYDRFAVVREPMAVQMEAARQIYAGRPAMLQEMLRLKAVK
;
A
#
# COMPACT_ATOMS: atom_id res chain seq x y z
N MET A 1 12.57 -6.58 34.88
CA MET A 1 13.30 -6.08 33.70
C MET A 1 12.24 -5.68 32.69
N ASN A 2 11.99 -4.37 32.55
CA ASN A 2 11.07 -3.84 31.53
C ASN A 2 11.64 -4.21 30.15
N LYS A 3 10.91 -5.01 29.38
CA LYS A 3 11.18 -5.14 27.95
C LYS A 3 10.94 -3.76 27.34
N ALA A 4 12.00 -3.12 26.84
CA ALA A 4 11.83 -1.94 26.01
C ALA A 4 10.84 -2.28 24.88
N ALA A 5 9.86 -1.43 24.64
CA ALA A 5 8.87 -1.64 23.58
C ALA A 5 9.61 -1.76 22.24
N ASP A 6 9.29 -2.78 21.46
CA ASP A 6 9.86 -2.98 20.12
C ASP A 6 9.46 -1.79 19.23
N PRO A 7 10.42 -0.95 18.79
CA PRO A 7 10.13 0.24 17.99
C PRO A 7 9.43 -0.10 16.67
N ILE A 8 9.64 -1.31 16.15
CA ILE A 8 9.01 -1.80 14.92
C ILE A 8 7.54 -2.12 15.17
N ALA A 9 7.24 -2.77 16.31
CA ALA A 9 5.87 -3.04 16.71
C ALA A 9 5.09 -1.75 17.02
N ALA A 10 5.76 -0.75 17.60
CA ALA A 10 5.15 0.55 17.85
C ALA A 10 4.80 1.31 16.55
N ALA A 11 5.63 1.19 15.52
CA ALA A 11 5.44 1.90 14.25
C ALA A 11 4.55 1.16 13.25
N LEU A 12 4.59 -0.18 13.21
CA LEU A 12 3.92 -0.99 12.18
C LEU A 12 2.76 -1.83 12.73
N GLY A 13 2.58 -1.86 14.04
CA GLY A 13 1.65 -2.74 14.72
C GLY A 13 2.22 -4.13 15.01
N GLN A 14 1.78 -4.73 16.13
CA GLN A 14 2.32 -5.97 16.67
C GLN A 14 2.31 -7.14 15.67
N THR A 15 1.20 -7.35 14.98
CA THR A 15 1.04 -8.45 14.01
C THR A 15 1.99 -8.33 12.81
N ILE A 16 2.20 -7.12 12.30
CA ILE A 16 3.10 -6.87 11.16
C ILE A 16 4.55 -7.05 11.61
N ALA A 17 4.91 -6.55 12.79
CA ALA A 17 6.22 -6.71 13.38
C ALA A 17 6.59 -8.19 13.59
N GLU A 18 5.71 -8.99 14.19
CA GLU A 18 5.90 -10.42 14.39
C GLU A 18 6.12 -11.18 13.07
N ARG A 19 5.28 -10.91 12.08
CA ARG A 19 5.42 -11.49 10.72
C ARG A 19 6.72 -11.05 10.04
N GLY A 20 7.14 -9.81 10.24
CA GLY A 20 8.40 -9.29 9.73
C GLY A 20 9.61 -9.93 10.41
N ALA A 21 9.56 -10.09 11.72
CA ALA A 21 10.58 -10.81 12.48
C ALA A 21 10.74 -12.26 12.02
N ASP A 22 9.62 -12.94 11.71
CA ASP A 22 9.64 -14.30 11.17
C ASP A 22 10.28 -14.35 9.77
N TYR A 23 9.98 -13.38 8.91
CA TYR A 23 10.61 -13.24 7.60
C TYR A 23 12.11 -13.01 7.69
N TYR A 24 12.54 -12.12 8.60
CA TYR A 24 13.96 -11.87 8.88
C TYR A 24 14.66 -13.14 9.38
N ARG A 25 14.13 -13.79 10.41
CA ARG A 25 14.70 -15.02 11.00
C ARG A 25 14.72 -16.21 10.04
N SER A 26 13.76 -16.27 9.11
CA SER A 26 13.67 -17.32 8.08
C SER A 26 14.55 -17.06 6.87
N GLY A 27 15.43 -16.04 6.89
CA GLY A 27 16.35 -15.73 5.79
C GLY A 27 15.65 -15.33 4.50
N LYS A 28 14.47 -14.68 4.58
CA LYS A 28 13.71 -14.23 3.42
C LYS A 28 14.28 -12.95 2.79
N ILE A 29 15.25 -12.30 3.41
CA ILE A 29 15.93 -11.14 2.84
C ILE A 29 17.02 -11.64 1.91
N LEU A 30 16.88 -11.33 0.62
CA LEU A 30 17.80 -11.79 -0.43
C LEU A 30 18.96 -10.81 -0.63
N SER A 31 18.70 -9.51 -0.44
CA SER A 31 19.73 -8.47 -0.47
C SER A 31 19.28 -7.28 0.36
N VAL A 32 20.25 -6.57 0.96
CA VAL A 32 20.02 -5.27 1.61
C VAL A 32 21.28 -4.42 1.44
N GLN A 33 21.11 -3.18 0.96
CA GLN A 33 22.22 -2.26 0.69
C GLN A 33 21.81 -0.84 1.00
N GLN A 34 22.73 -0.10 1.63
CA GLN A 34 22.57 1.34 1.80
C GLN A 34 23.05 2.05 0.53
N GLN A 35 22.23 2.95 0.02
CA GLN A 35 22.54 3.77 -1.13
C GLN A 35 23.32 5.02 -0.71
N SER A 36 23.98 5.69 -1.66
CA SER A 36 24.74 6.93 -1.43
C SER A 36 23.86 8.09 -0.92
N ASP A 37 22.56 8.04 -1.15
CA ASP A 37 21.56 9.00 -0.68
C ASP A 37 21.01 8.69 0.73
N GLY A 38 21.58 7.68 1.41
CA GLY A 38 21.19 7.23 2.74
C GLY A 38 19.96 6.29 2.78
N ALA A 39 19.30 6.05 1.65
CA ALA A 39 18.19 5.11 1.59
C ALA A 39 18.69 3.66 1.62
N TRP A 40 17.94 2.78 2.25
CA TRP A 40 18.18 1.33 2.21
C TRP A 40 17.30 0.72 1.13
N ARG A 41 17.91 -0.07 0.25
CA ARG A 41 17.19 -0.90 -0.73
C ARG A 41 17.43 -2.36 -0.42
N ALA A 42 16.34 -3.14 -0.46
CA ALA A 42 16.38 -4.56 -0.17
C ALA A 42 15.48 -5.34 -1.13
N GLN A 43 15.81 -6.61 -1.31
CA GLN A 43 14.96 -7.59 -1.95
C GLN A 43 14.54 -8.62 -0.91
N VAL A 44 13.25 -8.91 -0.83
CA VAL A 44 12.66 -9.84 0.14
C VAL A 44 11.86 -10.89 -0.59
N ALA A 45 12.16 -12.16 -0.35
CA ALA A 45 11.39 -13.27 -0.88
C ALA A 45 9.98 -13.29 -0.26
N GLY A 46 8.96 -13.23 -1.10
CA GLY A 46 7.57 -13.39 -0.72
C GLY A 46 7.16 -14.85 -0.54
N SER A 47 5.87 -15.08 -0.34
CA SER A 47 5.25 -16.40 -0.50
C SER A 47 5.14 -16.71 -2.00
N LYS A 48 5.40 -17.95 -2.41
CA LYS A 48 5.37 -18.38 -3.83
C LYS A 48 6.50 -17.80 -4.70
N ARG A 49 7.74 -17.68 -4.18
CA ARG A 49 8.96 -17.24 -4.88
C ARG A 49 8.96 -15.81 -5.45
N GLN A 50 7.95 -15.00 -5.17
CA GLN A 50 7.97 -13.58 -5.50
C GLN A 50 9.09 -12.87 -4.74
N VAL A 51 9.75 -11.92 -5.38
CA VAL A 51 10.76 -11.07 -4.76
C VAL A 51 10.26 -9.64 -4.75
N TYR A 52 10.06 -9.11 -3.56
CA TYR A 52 9.59 -7.75 -3.38
C TYR A 52 10.75 -6.80 -3.13
N ARG A 53 10.69 -5.64 -3.76
CA ARG A 53 11.64 -4.55 -3.57
C ARG A 53 11.14 -3.65 -2.45
N VAL A 54 12.00 -3.47 -1.46
CA VAL A 54 11.70 -2.61 -0.31
C VAL A 54 12.69 -1.47 -0.29
N GLN A 55 12.21 -0.25 -0.09
CA GLN A 55 13.02 0.93 0.13
C GLN A 55 12.65 1.56 1.46
N LEU A 56 13.66 1.83 2.31
CA LEU A 56 13.49 2.47 3.61
C LEU A 56 14.41 3.68 3.74
N ARG A 57 13.90 4.75 4.35
CA ARG A 57 14.69 5.88 4.85
C ARG A 57 14.44 6.07 6.33
N PHE A 58 15.51 6.25 7.09
CA PHE A 58 15.46 6.55 8.51
C PHE A 58 15.83 8.00 8.76
N GLY A 59 15.20 8.60 9.76
CA GLY A 59 15.63 9.89 10.31
C GLY A 59 16.86 9.73 11.20
N ALA A 60 17.45 10.84 11.63
CA ALA A 60 18.56 10.85 12.58
C ALA A 60 18.20 10.24 13.94
N ASP A 61 16.93 10.17 14.26
CA ASP A 61 16.34 9.54 15.44
C ASP A 61 16.09 8.01 15.29
N GLY A 62 16.46 7.43 14.13
CA GLY A 62 16.26 6.02 13.83
C GLY A 62 14.82 5.65 13.45
N ALA A 63 13.88 6.60 13.43
CA ALA A 63 12.51 6.36 12.98
C ALA A 63 12.43 6.28 11.45
N ILE A 64 11.51 5.46 10.92
CA ILE A 64 11.24 5.42 9.48
C ILE A 64 10.63 6.74 9.03
N ARG A 65 11.23 7.38 8.02
CA ARG A 65 10.71 8.57 7.34
C ARG A 65 10.00 8.22 6.03
N GLN A 66 10.45 7.16 5.39
CA GLN A 66 9.84 6.66 4.16
C GLN A 66 9.98 5.14 4.12
N ALA A 67 8.89 4.45 3.77
CA ALA A 67 8.88 3.03 3.56
C ALA A 67 8.04 2.70 2.32
N LEU A 68 8.63 2.04 1.35
CA LEU A 68 7.99 1.61 0.12
C LEU A 68 8.23 0.11 -0.08
N CYS A 69 7.21 -0.61 -0.52
CA CYS A 69 7.30 -2.00 -0.92
C CYS A 69 6.39 -2.22 -2.13
N ASP A 70 6.88 -2.90 -3.15
CA ASP A 70 6.10 -3.23 -4.35
C ASP A 70 5.21 -4.48 -4.19
N CYS A 71 5.00 -4.96 -2.97
CA CYS A 71 4.04 -6.04 -2.72
C CYS A 71 2.59 -5.53 -2.84
N PRO A 72 1.60 -6.40 -3.13
CA PRO A 72 0.21 -6.01 -3.35
C PRO A 72 -0.52 -5.50 -2.09
N TYR A 73 0.20 -5.15 -1.05
CA TYR A 73 -0.33 -4.59 0.19
C TYR A 73 -0.12 -3.07 0.17
N ASP A 74 -1.19 -2.29 0.02
CA ASP A 74 -1.15 -0.82 -0.06
C ASP A 74 -0.76 -0.09 1.24
N ALA A 75 -0.26 -0.81 2.23
CA ALA A 75 0.10 -0.28 3.54
C ALA A 75 1.45 -0.83 4.01
N LEU A 76 1.92 -0.36 5.16
CA LEU A 76 3.10 -0.87 5.83
C LEU A 76 2.98 -2.39 6.03
N CYS A 77 3.91 -3.16 5.45
CA CYS A 77 3.79 -4.61 5.31
C CYS A 77 4.90 -5.38 6.04
N LYS A 78 4.75 -6.71 6.15
CA LYS A 78 5.75 -7.60 6.76
C LYS A 78 7.13 -7.56 6.09
N HIS A 79 7.22 -7.22 4.79
CA HIS A 79 8.49 -7.10 4.07
C HIS A 79 9.26 -5.85 4.52
N ILE A 80 8.55 -4.74 4.73
CA ILE A 80 9.09 -3.51 5.34
C ILE A 80 9.63 -3.81 6.74
N ALA A 81 8.83 -4.48 7.57
CA ALA A 81 9.24 -4.88 8.92
C ALA A 81 10.48 -5.79 8.90
N ALA A 82 10.54 -6.77 8.00
CA ALA A 82 11.69 -7.66 7.86
C ALA A 82 12.98 -6.90 7.55
N VAL A 83 12.92 -5.97 6.60
CA VAL A 83 14.08 -5.13 6.23
C VAL A 83 14.48 -4.21 7.37
N TRP A 84 13.51 -3.67 8.12
CA TRP A 84 13.81 -2.85 9.29
C TRP A 84 14.54 -3.65 10.37
N TYR A 85 14.11 -4.88 10.67
CA TYR A 85 14.85 -5.77 11.58
C TYR A 85 16.27 -6.03 11.08
N ALA A 86 16.47 -6.27 9.80
CA ALA A 86 17.80 -6.49 9.21
C ALA A 86 18.73 -5.29 9.36
N VAL A 87 18.22 -4.08 9.13
CA VAL A 87 19.00 -2.84 9.24
C VAL A 87 19.29 -2.49 10.70
N SER A 88 18.34 -2.73 11.62
CA SER A 88 18.47 -2.40 13.05
C SER A 88 19.33 -3.37 13.82
N SER A 89 19.50 -4.61 13.38
CA SER A 89 20.30 -5.64 14.08
C SER A 89 21.80 -5.35 14.05
N GLY A 90 22.28 -4.46 13.16
CA GLY A 90 23.69 -4.14 13.03
C GLY A 90 24.57 -5.28 12.48
N GLU A 91 24.05 -6.49 12.45
CA GLU A 91 24.64 -7.63 11.75
C GLU A 91 23.92 -7.73 10.40
N PRO A 92 24.64 -7.62 9.26
CA PRO A 92 24.03 -8.01 8.00
C PRO A 92 23.53 -9.45 8.19
N PRO A 93 22.26 -9.77 7.86
CA PRO A 93 21.80 -11.15 7.91
C PRO A 93 22.85 -11.97 7.16
N GLU A 94 23.24 -13.15 7.69
CA GLU A 94 23.92 -14.12 6.85
C GLU A 94 22.99 -14.33 5.66
N LEU A 95 23.25 -13.56 4.60
CA LEU A 95 22.55 -13.71 3.35
C LEU A 95 22.67 -15.19 3.02
N PRO A 96 21.58 -15.93 2.80
CA PRO A 96 21.67 -17.29 2.31
C PRO A 96 22.67 -17.19 1.18
N LYS A 97 23.82 -17.88 1.33
CA LYS A 97 24.86 -17.88 0.29
C LYS A 97 24.11 -18.10 -0.99
N ALA A 98 24.00 -17.05 -1.80
CA ALA A 98 23.32 -17.12 -3.08
C ALA A 98 23.82 -18.42 -3.67
N PRO A 99 22.93 -19.36 -4.04
CA PRO A 99 23.37 -20.65 -4.57
C PRO A 99 24.41 -20.25 -5.58
N ALA A 100 25.68 -20.57 -5.29
CA ALA A 100 26.83 -19.98 -5.96
C ALA A 100 26.48 -20.02 -7.42
N LEU A 101 26.29 -18.83 -8.03
CA LEU A 101 26.10 -18.72 -9.46
C LEU A 101 27.29 -19.49 -9.99
N LYS A 102 27.05 -20.75 -10.36
CA LYS A 102 28.08 -21.60 -10.97
C LYS A 102 28.63 -20.73 -12.06
N LYS A 103 29.91 -20.30 -11.90
CA LYS A 103 30.60 -19.56 -12.95
C LYS A 103 30.18 -20.20 -14.26
N PRO A 104 29.70 -19.45 -15.27
CA PRO A 104 29.17 -20.02 -16.49
C PRO A 104 30.19 -21.01 -16.96
N ALA A 105 29.84 -22.29 -17.00
CA ALA A 105 30.66 -23.34 -17.58
C ALA A 105 30.90 -22.92 -19.03
N LYS A 106 32.14 -23.03 -19.47
CA LYS A 106 32.56 -22.65 -20.83
C LYS A 106 31.53 -23.09 -21.88
N PRO A 107 31.12 -22.22 -22.82
CA PRO A 107 29.89 -22.34 -23.61
C PRO A 107 29.98 -23.31 -24.78
N ARG A 108 30.27 -24.57 -24.54
CA ARG A 108 30.37 -25.55 -25.64
C ARG A 108 29.51 -26.81 -25.51
N ALA A 109 28.95 -27.09 -24.33
CA ALA A 109 28.06 -28.23 -24.14
C ALA A 109 26.62 -27.82 -23.77
N ALA A 110 26.39 -26.55 -23.38
CA ALA A 110 25.09 -26.05 -22.97
C ALA A 110 24.17 -25.69 -24.16
N ALA A 111 24.73 -25.33 -25.31
CA ALA A 111 23.93 -24.86 -26.44
C ALA A 111 23.13 -25.99 -27.15
N GLU A 112 23.66 -27.22 -27.16
CA GLU A 112 22.95 -28.35 -27.80
C GLU A 112 21.89 -29.00 -26.88
N MET A 113 22.08 -28.93 -25.57
CA MET A 113 21.06 -29.39 -24.62
C MET A 113 19.91 -28.38 -24.46
N GLY A 114 20.17 -27.08 -24.62
CA GLY A 114 19.19 -26.01 -24.46
C GLY A 114 18.04 -26.09 -25.47
N SER A 115 18.33 -26.32 -26.76
CA SER A 115 17.31 -26.35 -27.82
C SER A 115 16.32 -27.52 -27.67
N ALA A 116 16.81 -28.71 -27.33
CA ALA A 116 15.95 -29.89 -27.14
C ALA A 116 15.05 -29.73 -25.87
N GLN A 117 15.58 -29.15 -24.80
CA GLN A 117 14.84 -28.89 -23.57
C GLN A 117 13.79 -27.80 -23.79
N ALA A 118 14.15 -26.70 -24.44
CA ALA A 118 13.20 -25.62 -24.75
C ALA A 118 12.06 -26.10 -25.64
N GLN A 119 12.37 -26.96 -26.63
CA GLN A 119 11.33 -27.54 -27.48
C GLN A 119 10.38 -28.47 -26.71
N ALA A 120 10.90 -29.28 -25.78
CA ALA A 120 10.07 -30.14 -24.92
C ALA A 120 9.12 -29.31 -24.03
N LEU A 121 9.64 -28.28 -23.41
CA LEU A 121 8.82 -27.32 -22.61
C LEU A 121 7.75 -26.63 -23.46
N LEU A 122 8.11 -26.28 -24.71
CA LEU A 122 7.17 -25.64 -25.64
C LEU A 122 6.01 -26.57 -26.03
N ASP A 123 6.31 -27.84 -26.25
CA ASP A 123 5.29 -28.85 -26.60
C ASP A 123 4.39 -29.16 -25.39
N GLU A 124 4.96 -29.20 -24.19
CA GLU A 124 4.19 -29.35 -22.95
C GLU A 124 3.27 -28.14 -22.70
N ALA A 125 3.81 -26.92 -22.82
CA ALA A 125 3.02 -25.70 -22.73
C ALA A 125 1.86 -25.66 -23.73
N ARG A 126 2.11 -26.05 -24.99
CA ARG A 126 1.07 -26.14 -26.04
C ARG A 126 0.00 -27.16 -25.71
N ALA A 127 0.38 -28.29 -25.13
CA ALA A 127 -0.58 -29.32 -24.69
C ALA A 127 -1.43 -28.83 -23.52
N LEU A 128 -0.82 -28.12 -22.56
CA LEU A 128 -1.48 -27.50 -21.42
C LEU A 128 -2.53 -26.49 -21.89
N PHE A 129 -2.15 -25.51 -22.69
CA PHE A 129 -3.04 -24.43 -23.16
C PHE A 129 -4.21 -24.91 -24.01
N ARG A 130 -4.10 -26.03 -24.71
CA ARG A 130 -5.23 -26.63 -25.46
C ARG A 130 -6.39 -27.01 -24.54
N ARG A 131 -6.12 -27.39 -23.29
CA ARG A 131 -7.16 -27.77 -22.32
C ARG A 131 -7.97 -26.56 -21.84
N TYR A 132 -7.36 -25.39 -21.82
CA TYR A 132 -7.94 -24.16 -21.28
C TYR A 132 -8.25 -23.09 -22.34
N ALA A 133 -8.29 -23.48 -23.61
CA ALA A 133 -8.46 -22.55 -24.74
C ALA A 133 -9.77 -21.72 -24.72
N ARG A 134 -10.76 -22.12 -23.91
CA ARG A 134 -12.04 -21.42 -23.77
C ARG A 134 -12.14 -20.52 -22.54
N GLY A 135 -11.04 -20.36 -21.80
CA GLY A 135 -10.97 -19.66 -20.51
C GLY A 135 -11.11 -20.63 -19.32
N CYS A 136 -10.98 -20.08 -18.13
CA CYS A 136 -10.95 -20.80 -16.86
C CYS A 136 -11.90 -20.16 -15.84
N ASP A 137 -12.56 -20.98 -15.02
CA ASP A 137 -13.13 -20.51 -13.76
C ASP A 137 -12.01 -20.26 -12.73
N TYR A 138 -12.36 -19.69 -11.57
CA TYR A 138 -11.42 -19.36 -10.51
C TYR A 138 -10.48 -20.52 -10.11
N ARG A 139 -11.04 -21.74 -9.93
CA ARG A 139 -10.25 -22.91 -9.55
C ARG A 139 -9.34 -23.38 -10.67
N GLN A 140 -9.86 -23.38 -11.89
CA GLN A 140 -9.10 -23.76 -13.08
C GLN A 140 -7.97 -22.77 -13.39
N SER A 141 -8.16 -21.48 -13.08
CA SER A 141 -7.10 -20.47 -13.19
C SER A 141 -5.93 -20.77 -12.23
N GLY A 142 -6.21 -21.19 -10.99
CA GLY A 142 -5.21 -21.66 -10.06
C GLY A 142 -4.44 -22.88 -10.56
N ASP A 143 -5.18 -23.93 -11.03
CA ASP A 143 -4.57 -25.16 -11.56
C ASP A 143 -3.71 -24.89 -12.82
N LEU A 144 -4.18 -24.02 -13.71
CA LEU A 144 -3.43 -23.60 -14.90
C LEU A 144 -2.19 -22.78 -14.51
N GLY A 145 -2.37 -21.83 -13.58
CA GLY A 145 -1.28 -20.97 -13.10
C GLY A 145 -0.14 -21.78 -12.49
N ASP A 146 -0.44 -22.71 -11.59
CA ASP A 146 0.58 -23.56 -10.97
C ASP A 146 1.33 -24.40 -12.02
N ALA A 147 0.63 -24.94 -13.03
CA ALA A 147 1.26 -25.70 -14.12
C ALA A 147 2.12 -24.81 -15.03
N VAL A 148 1.66 -23.59 -15.35
CA VAL A 148 2.43 -22.63 -16.15
C VAL A 148 3.69 -22.19 -15.41
N TRP A 149 3.59 -21.89 -14.10
CA TRP A 149 4.74 -21.50 -13.29
C TRP A 149 5.81 -22.59 -13.21
N THR A 150 5.41 -23.87 -13.14
CA THR A 150 6.37 -24.98 -13.21
C THR A 150 7.18 -24.96 -14.52
N LEU A 151 6.51 -24.72 -15.66
CA LEU A 151 7.17 -24.64 -16.96
C LEU A 151 8.06 -23.40 -17.10
N LEU A 152 7.64 -22.27 -16.55
CA LEU A 152 8.42 -21.03 -16.55
C LEU A 152 9.71 -21.19 -15.74
N GLU A 153 9.63 -21.80 -14.54
CA GLU A 153 10.80 -22.07 -13.69
C GLU A 153 11.84 -22.96 -14.39
N ASP A 154 11.40 -23.95 -15.16
CA ASP A 154 12.29 -24.83 -15.92
C ASP A 154 12.93 -24.10 -17.11
N ALA A 155 12.23 -23.10 -17.67
CA ALA A 155 12.72 -22.30 -18.79
C ALA A 155 13.63 -21.12 -18.36
N ASP A 156 13.52 -20.62 -17.14
CA ASP A 156 14.24 -19.44 -16.63
C ASP A 156 15.77 -19.61 -16.56
N VAL A 157 16.26 -20.81 -16.69
CA VAL A 157 17.71 -21.12 -16.76
C VAL A 157 18.29 -20.99 -18.17
N LEU A 158 17.44 -20.75 -19.18
CA LEU A 158 17.78 -20.64 -20.58
C LEU A 158 17.73 -19.17 -21.02
N PHE A 159 18.73 -18.69 -21.78
CA PHE A 159 18.83 -17.27 -22.18
C PHE A 159 19.15 -17.13 -23.68
N ASP A 160 18.64 -18.01 -24.49
CA ASP A 160 18.86 -18.05 -25.93
C ASP A 160 17.60 -17.70 -26.75
N GLU A 161 17.67 -17.89 -28.07
CA GLU A 161 16.55 -17.64 -28.97
C GLU A 161 15.38 -18.60 -28.73
N ASP A 162 15.65 -19.82 -28.28
CA ASP A 162 14.63 -20.84 -28.02
C ASP A 162 13.91 -20.53 -26.71
N ALA A 163 14.62 -20.06 -25.69
CA ALA A 163 14.02 -19.53 -24.44
C ALA A 163 13.11 -18.34 -24.71
N PHE A 164 13.56 -17.38 -25.54
CA PHE A 164 12.69 -16.29 -25.96
C PHE A 164 11.43 -16.80 -26.68
N GLY A 165 11.58 -17.76 -27.60
CA GLY A 165 10.47 -18.39 -28.32
C GLY A 165 9.46 -19.08 -27.38
N PHE A 166 9.96 -19.70 -26.30
CA PHE A 166 9.13 -20.28 -25.26
C PHE A 166 8.32 -19.21 -24.51
N HIS A 167 8.97 -18.20 -23.91
CA HIS A 167 8.30 -17.14 -23.18
C HIS A 167 7.31 -16.35 -24.05
N GLN A 168 7.68 -16.06 -25.30
CA GLN A 168 6.78 -15.44 -26.28
C GLN A 168 5.53 -16.28 -26.54
N THR A 169 5.69 -17.61 -26.68
CA THR A 169 4.55 -18.52 -26.92
C THR A 169 3.65 -18.62 -25.69
N VAL A 170 4.23 -18.76 -24.49
CA VAL A 170 3.47 -18.77 -23.23
C VAL A 170 2.68 -17.48 -23.09
N TYR A 171 3.34 -16.33 -23.25
CA TYR A 171 2.70 -15.03 -23.23
C TYR A 171 1.49 -14.95 -24.18
N GLN A 172 1.71 -15.23 -25.48
CA GLN A 172 0.68 -15.10 -26.50
C GLN A 172 -0.54 -16.00 -26.25
N ARG A 173 -0.33 -17.19 -25.68
CA ARG A 173 -1.41 -18.12 -25.36
C ARG A 173 -2.14 -17.73 -24.10
N LEU A 174 -1.38 -17.42 -23.07
CA LEU A 174 -1.95 -17.07 -21.76
C LEU A 174 -2.69 -15.74 -21.80
N ASN A 175 -2.18 -14.73 -22.52
CA ASN A 175 -2.85 -13.44 -22.72
C ASN A 175 -4.24 -13.60 -23.38
N LYS A 176 -4.42 -14.58 -24.27
CA LYS A 176 -5.73 -14.89 -24.86
C LYS A 176 -6.67 -15.61 -23.89
N ILE A 177 -6.12 -16.53 -23.09
CA ILE A 177 -6.91 -17.31 -22.13
C ILE A 177 -7.43 -16.40 -21.02
N ILE A 178 -6.59 -15.51 -20.50
CA ILE A 178 -6.93 -14.63 -19.37
C ILE A 178 -8.07 -13.66 -19.68
N GLN A 179 -8.25 -13.27 -20.94
CA GLN A 179 -9.37 -12.41 -21.38
C GLN A 179 -10.75 -13.05 -21.11
N HIS A 180 -10.81 -14.37 -20.90
CA HIS A 180 -12.02 -15.15 -20.69
C HIS A 180 -11.95 -16.00 -19.43
N SER A 181 -11.10 -15.61 -18.48
CA SER A 181 -10.83 -16.36 -17.25
C SER A 181 -11.14 -15.54 -16.01
N ASP A 182 -11.51 -16.22 -14.93
CA ASP A 182 -11.57 -15.64 -13.60
C ASP A 182 -10.17 -15.75 -12.94
N ASP A 183 -9.38 -14.70 -13.06
CA ASP A 183 -8.03 -14.59 -12.48
C ASP A 183 -8.02 -13.65 -11.26
N SER A 184 -9.02 -13.78 -10.38
CA SER A 184 -9.16 -12.92 -9.21
C SER A 184 -7.98 -12.96 -8.24
N ASP A 185 -7.16 -14.02 -8.26
CA ASP A 185 -5.89 -14.13 -7.51
C ASP A 185 -4.69 -13.60 -8.28
N GLY A 186 -4.82 -13.26 -9.56
CA GLY A 186 -3.77 -12.69 -10.39
C GLY A 186 -2.67 -13.66 -10.83
N ILE A 187 -2.80 -14.97 -10.62
CA ILE A 187 -1.74 -15.95 -10.89
C ILE A 187 -1.39 -16.05 -12.38
N LEU A 188 -2.39 -15.92 -13.25
CA LEU A 188 -2.19 -15.93 -14.71
C LEU A 188 -1.60 -14.61 -15.17
N GLY A 189 -2.07 -13.49 -14.61
CA GLY A 189 -1.51 -12.15 -14.85
C GLY A 189 -0.06 -12.07 -14.48
N ASP A 190 0.33 -12.58 -13.32
CA ASP A 190 1.73 -12.64 -12.87
C ASP A 190 2.59 -13.46 -13.83
N ALA A 191 2.09 -14.58 -14.37
CA ALA A 191 2.82 -15.39 -15.33
C ALA A 191 2.98 -14.69 -16.68
N VAL A 192 1.97 -13.95 -17.14
CA VAL A 192 2.05 -13.09 -18.34
C VAL A 192 3.11 -12.01 -18.15
N PHE A 193 3.13 -11.37 -17.00
CA PHE A 193 4.11 -10.34 -16.62
C PHE A 193 5.54 -10.90 -16.61
N HIS A 194 5.72 -12.06 -15.98
CA HIS A 194 7.01 -12.75 -15.93
C HIS A 194 7.59 -13.03 -17.34
N CYS A 195 6.76 -13.42 -18.30
CA CYS A 195 7.23 -13.63 -19.68
C CYS A 195 7.81 -12.35 -20.30
N ILE A 196 7.24 -11.19 -19.98
CA ILE A 196 7.76 -9.90 -20.45
C ILE A 196 9.08 -9.55 -19.76
N GLU A 197 9.20 -9.75 -18.44
CA GLU A 197 10.45 -9.55 -17.70
C GLU A 197 11.57 -10.45 -18.23
N MET A 198 11.27 -11.72 -18.50
CA MET A 198 12.23 -12.65 -19.09
C MET A 198 12.66 -12.25 -20.51
N SER A 199 11.74 -11.72 -21.31
CA SER A 199 12.11 -11.17 -22.63
C SER A 199 13.14 -10.05 -22.51
N ASN A 200 13.05 -9.18 -21.48
CA ASN A 200 14.03 -8.13 -21.19
C ASN A 200 15.38 -8.73 -20.68
N THR A 201 15.31 -9.73 -19.81
CA THR A 201 16.50 -10.41 -19.30
C THR A 201 17.31 -11.05 -20.44
N ILE A 202 16.61 -11.70 -21.37
CA ILE A 202 17.22 -12.27 -22.59
C ILE A 202 17.75 -11.15 -23.49
N TYR A 203 16.99 -10.06 -23.68
CA TYR A 203 17.40 -8.91 -24.51
C TYR A 203 18.75 -8.35 -24.11
N ARG A 204 19.01 -8.19 -22.81
CA ARG A 204 20.28 -7.63 -22.30
C ARG A 204 21.50 -8.45 -22.65
N GLN A 205 21.34 -9.76 -22.82
CA GLN A 205 22.42 -10.70 -23.15
C GLN A 205 22.45 -11.11 -24.62
N ALA A 206 21.38 -10.75 -25.36
CA ALA A 206 21.16 -11.22 -26.72
C ALA A 206 22.08 -10.55 -27.75
N GLU A 207 22.43 -11.31 -28.79
CA GLU A 207 23.07 -10.79 -30.01
C GLU A 207 22.10 -9.87 -30.79
N PRO A 208 22.58 -8.95 -31.64
CA PRO A 208 21.79 -7.96 -32.34
C PRO A 208 20.56 -8.52 -33.08
N LYS A 209 20.70 -9.71 -33.67
CA LYS A 209 19.61 -10.38 -34.40
C LYS A 209 18.45 -10.77 -33.47
N LEU A 210 18.75 -11.31 -32.31
CA LEU A 210 17.76 -11.71 -31.33
C LEU A 210 17.16 -10.46 -30.67
N ARG A 211 17.95 -9.44 -30.36
CA ARG A 211 17.43 -8.14 -29.87
C ARG A 211 16.36 -7.57 -30.81
N ALA A 212 16.63 -7.56 -32.11
CA ALA A 212 15.67 -7.08 -33.10
C ALA A 212 14.36 -7.90 -33.10
N LYS A 213 14.41 -9.22 -32.84
CA LYS A 213 13.21 -10.05 -32.70
C LYS A 213 12.41 -9.69 -31.45
N ILE A 214 13.09 -9.49 -30.31
CA ILE A 214 12.46 -9.11 -29.04
C ILE A 214 11.83 -7.72 -29.16
N GLU A 215 12.53 -6.76 -29.76
CA GLU A 215 11.97 -5.42 -30.00
C GLU A 215 10.71 -5.47 -30.88
N LYS A 216 10.72 -6.28 -31.93
CA LYS A 216 9.54 -6.49 -32.77
C LYS A 216 8.37 -7.10 -32.00
N PHE A 217 8.65 -8.00 -31.07
CA PHE A 217 7.66 -8.57 -30.17
C PHE A 217 7.06 -7.50 -29.25
N TRP A 218 7.89 -6.69 -28.58
CA TRP A 218 7.42 -5.57 -27.77
C TRP A 218 6.59 -4.57 -28.60
N GLN A 219 7.05 -4.21 -29.79
CA GLN A 219 6.30 -3.35 -30.70
C GLN A 219 4.92 -3.92 -31.07
N SER A 220 4.78 -5.23 -31.18
CA SER A 220 3.48 -5.86 -31.42
C SER A 220 2.51 -5.69 -30.23
N ILE A 221 3.03 -5.66 -29.00
CA ILE A 221 2.26 -5.35 -27.79
C ILE A 221 1.87 -3.86 -27.76
N LEU A 222 2.83 -2.97 -28.11
CA LEU A 222 2.61 -1.53 -28.15
C LEU A 222 1.64 -1.08 -29.25
N ALA A 223 1.29 -1.95 -30.19
CA ALA A 223 0.35 -1.65 -31.26
C ALA A 223 -1.12 -1.69 -30.79
N ASP A 224 -1.44 -2.45 -29.73
CA ASP A 224 -2.79 -2.63 -29.21
C ASP A 224 -2.81 -2.68 -27.67
N SER A 225 -3.13 -1.54 -27.07
CA SER A 225 -3.20 -1.40 -25.62
C SER A 225 -4.37 -2.17 -25.00
N ASP A 226 -5.46 -2.35 -25.75
CA ASP A 226 -6.66 -3.00 -25.22
C ASP A 226 -6.48 -4.51 -25.16
N GLU A 227 -5.85 -5.12 -26.19
CA GLU A 227 -5.53 -6.56 -26.20
C GLU A 227 -4.47 -6.90 -25.14
N HIS A 228 -3.56 -5.98 -24.85
CA HIS A 228 -2.38 -6.22 -24.01
C HIS A 228 -2.37 -5.44 -22.70
N TRP A 229 -3.55 -5.03 -22.20
CA TRP A 229 -3.71 -4.11 -21.06
C TRP A 229 -2.94 -4.51 -19.80
N ILE A 230 -2.75 -5.82 -19.54
CA ILE A 230 -2.06 -6.33 -18.35
C ILE A 230 -0.58 -5.91 -18.32
N VAL A 231 0.10 -5.93 -19.48
CA VAL A 231 1.56 -5.74 -19.58
C VAL A 231 1.95 -4.54 -20.44
N PHE A 232 0.98 -3.78 -20.93
CA PHE A 232 1.25 -2.69 -21.88
C PHE A 232 2.23 -1.67 -21.31
N ASP A 233 1.97 -1.19 -20.11
CA ASP A 233 2.80 -0.17 -19.48
C ASP A 233 4.21 -0.64 -19.16
N GLU A 234 4.32 -1.87 -18.68
CA GLU A 234 5.64 -2.47 -18.43
C GLU A 234 6.41 -2.63 -19.73
N THR A 235 5.75 -3.11 -20.77
CA THR A 235 6.38 -3.25 -22.10
C THR A 235 6.83 -1.90 -22.65
N VAL A 236 6.04 -0.84 -22.47
CA VAL A 236 6.46 0.54 -22.81
C VAL A 236 7.73 0.90 -22.05
N ALA A 237 7.78 0.66 -20.73
CA ALA A 237 8.93 1.00 -19.90
C ALA A 237 10.21 0.23 -20.33
N LEU A 238 10.08 -1.07 -20.56
CA LEU A 238 11.20 -1.91 -21.00
C LEU A 238 11.71 -1.51 -22.39
N TRP A 239 10.80 -1.30 -23.32
CA TRP A 239 11.15 -0.87 -24.69
C TRP A 239 11.80 0.53 -24.69
N GLN A 240 11.28 1.47 -23.92
CA GLN A 240 11.84 2.79 -23.71
C GLN A 240 13.26 2.70 -23.16
N ALA A 241 13.47 1.95 -22.08
CA ALA A 241 14.78 1.78 -21.47
C ALA A 241 15.80 1.16 -22.45
N ALA A 242 15.41 0.10 -23.13
CA ALA A 242 16.27 -0.59 -24.11
C ALA A 242 16.70 0.32 -25.25
N LEU A 243 15.80 1.14 -25.79
CA LEU A 243 16.12 2.06 -26.86
C LEU A 243 16.95 3.26 -26.38
N CYS A 244 16.67 3.81 -25.20
CA CYS A 244 17.48 4.87 -24.61
C CYS A 244 18.92 4.39 -24.36
N GLU A 245 19.12 3.23 -23.75
CA GLU A 245 20.42 2.63 -23.48
C GLU A 245 21.22 2.35 -24.76
N SER A 246 20.52 2.02 -25.88
CA SER A 246 21.14 1.79 -27.19
C SER A 246 21.32 3.04 -28.04
N GLY A 247 21.08 4.25 -27.50
CA GLY A 247 21.23 5.51 -28.21
C GLY A 247 20.13 5.79 -29.25
N ARG A 248 18.98 5.12 -29.16
CA ARG A 248 17.85 5.25 -30.10
C ARG A 248 16.62 5.92 -29.45
N ALA A 249 16.86 6.82 -28.51
CA ALA A 249 15.80 7.55 -27.82
C ALA A 249 14.86 8.34 -28.75
N ASP A 250 15.37 8.80 -29.91
CA ASP A 250 14.56 9.48 -30.92
C ASP A 250 13.37 8.63 -31.41
N ALA A 251 13.54 7.31 -31.50
CA ALA A 251 12.47 6.40 -31.90
C ALA A 251 11.37 6.34 -30.81
N VAL A 252 11.74 6.42 -29.55
CA VAL A 252 10.79 6.49 -28.42
C VAL A 252 10.03 7.80 -28.45
N LEU A 253 10.74 8.92 -28.61
CA LEU A 253 10.12 10.24 -28.70
C LEU A 253 9.13 10.33 -29.87
N ALA A 254 9.49 9.82 -31.03
CA ALA A 254 8.61 9.80 -32.20
C ALA A 254 7.35 8.96 -31.95
N TRP A 255 7.50 7.80 -31.29
CA TRP A 255 6.36 6.96 -30.93
C TRP A 255 5.45 7.66 -29.91
N LEU A 256 6.02 8.27 -28.84
CA LEU A 256 5.26 9.02 -27.84
C LEU A 256 4.48 10.18 -28.47
N ASP A 257 5.08 10.94 -29.39
CA ASP A 257 4.44 12.04 -30.11
C ASP A 257 3.31 11.54 -31.02
N ALA A 258 3.49 10.37 -31.65
CA ALA A 258 2.43 9.75 -32.44
C ALA A 258 1.25 9.31 -31.57
N GLN A 259 1.51 8.69 -30.40
CA GLN A 259 0.44 8.33 -29.45
C GLN A 259 -0.27 9.58 -28.91
N TYR A 260 0.49 10.61 -28.52
CA TYR A 260 -0.06 11.87 -28.03
C TYR A 260 -1.00 12.54 -29.06
N THR A 261 -0.63 12.48 -30.34
CA THR A 261 -1.45 13.05 -31.44
C THR A 261 -2.75 12.26 -31.67
N ARG A 262 -2.76 10.95 -31.37
CA ARG A 262 -3.96 10.11 -31.51
C ARG A 262 -5.02 10.42 -30.44
N LEU A 263 -4.58 10.87 -29.26
CA LEU A 263 -5.49 11.19 -28.15
C LEU A 263 -6.21 12.51 -28.41
N LYS A 264 -7.53 12.44 -28.62
CA LYS A 264 -8.38 13.58 -28.95
C LYS A 264 -8.77 14.45 -27.75
N ARG A 265 -8.61 13.96 -26.53
CA ARG A 265 -9.03 14.63 -25.29
C ARG A 265 -7.89 14.63 -24.29
N ASP A 266 -7.86 15.70 -23.48
CA ASP A 266 -7.02 15.74 -22.29
C ASP A 266 -7.56 14.73 -21.26
N GLY A 267 -6.66 14.13 -20.48
CA GLY A 267 -6.99 13.16 -19.46
C GLY A 267 -5.77 12.31 -19.09
N TYR A 268 -5.99 11.34 -18.25
CA TYR A 268 -4.98 10.49 -17.63
C TYR A 268 -3.98 9.88 -18.63
N GLU A 269 -4.49 9.34 -19.76
CA GLU A 269 -3.62 8.75 -20.79
C GLU A 269 -2.64 9.76 -21.40
N ARG A 270 -3.11 10.99 -21.61
CA ARG A 270 -2.29 12.07 -22.17
C ARG A 270 -1.23 12.53 -21.17
N GLU A 271 -1.59 12.64 -19.90
CA GLU A 271 -0.69 12.99 -18.82
C GLU A 271 0.43 11.94 -18.65
N ARG A 272 0.09 10.65 -18.80
CA ARG A 272 1.08 9.56 -18.79
C ARG A 272 2.09 9.67 -19.92
N LEU A 273 1.66 9.99 -21.13
CA LEU A 273 2.58 10.18 -22.26
C LEU A 273 3.49 11.39 -22.05
N ILE A 274 2.98 12.47 -21.45
CA ILE A 274 3.77 13.65 -21.09
C ILE A 274 4.86 13.28 -20.06
N LEU A 275 4.50 12.51 -19.04
CA LEU A 275 5.44 12.02 -18.03
C LEU A 275 6.51 11.10 -18.64
N ARG A 276 6.10 10.15 -19.48
CA ARG A 276 7.03 9.27 -20.21
C ARG A 276 8.00 10.06 -21.09
N LYS A 277 7.50 11.08 -21.79
CA LYS A 277 8.37 11.93 -22.62
C LYS A 277 9.39 12.71 -21.76
N TYR A 278 8.97 13.18 -20.59
CA TYR A 278 9.90 13.78 -19.63
C TYR A 278 11.01 12.79 -19.21
N GLU A 279 10.67 11.55 -18.89
CA GLU A 279 11.65 10.53 -18.51
C GLU A 279 12.70 10.29 -19.60
N VAL A 280 12.27 10.21 -20.87
CA VAL A 280 13.19 10.07 -22.01
C VAL A 280 14.08 11.32 -22.17
N LEU A 281 13.48 12.50 -22.13
CA LEU A 281 14.23 13.75 -22.22
C LEU A 281 15.23 13.90 -21.07
N ALA A 282 14.85 13.54 -19.85
CA ALA A 282 15.75 13.57 -18.68
C ALA A 282 16.96 12.64 -18.83
N PHE A 283 16.82 11.55 -19.59
CA PHE A 283 17.90 10.64 -19.89
C PHE A 283 18.89 11.19 -20.95
N ILE A 284 18.39 11.92 -21.98
CA ILE A 284 19.20 12.32 -23.13
C ILE A 284 19.62 13.79 -23.14
N ASP A 285 18.77 14.69 -22.61
CA ASP A 285 18.99 16.14 -22.65
C ASP A 285 18.29 16.83 -21.47
N ALA A 286 19.05 17.09 -20.43
CA ALA A 286 18.53 17.71 -19.20
C ALA A 286 17.93 19.12 -19.44
N ALA A 287 18.40 19.88 -20.44
CA ALA A 287 17.87 21.20 -20.72
C ALA A 287 16.49 21.12 -21.40
N GLN A 288 16.30 20.19 -22.32
CA GLN A 288 14.99 19.93 -22.91
C GLN A 288 14.01 19.35 -21.89
N ALA A 289 14.48 18.44 -21.01
CA ALA A 289 13.68 17.90 -19.92
C ALA A 289 13.19 19.00 -18.98
N GLU A 290 14.06 19.91 -18.55
CA GLU A 290 13.68 21.04 -17.71
C GLU A 290 12.64 21.94 -18.37
N LYS A 291 12.84 22.29 -19.64
CA LYS A 291 11.84 23.05 -20.39
C LYS A 291 10.50 22.33 -20.47
N TRP A 292 10.52 21.03 -20.78
CA TRP A 292 9.31 20.21 -20.87
C TRP A 292 8.59 20.13 -19.52
N LEU A 293 9.34 20.02 -18.43
CA LEU A 293 8.82 20.02 -17.06
C LEU A 293 8.10 21.34 -16.75
N GLN A 294 8.72 22.46 -17.06
CA GLN A 294 8.14 23.78 -16.83
C GLN A 294 6.86 24.03 -17.65
N ASP A 295 6.83 23.55 -18.89
CA ASP A 295 5.66 23.70 -19.78
C ASP A 295 4.45 22.85 -19.30
N HIS A 296 4.67 21.82 -18.44
CA HIS A 296 3.63 20.88 -18.00
C HIS A 296 3.37 20.87 -16.49
N LEU A 297 3.73 21.93 -15.76
CA LEU A 297 3.47 22.05 -14.30
C LEU A 297 1.98 22.04 -13.93
N SER A 298 1.05 22.07 -14.90
CA SER A 298 -0.38 21.87 -14.63
C SER A 298 -0.70 20.46 -14.19
N ILE A 299 0.10 19.47 -14.59
CA ILE A 299 -0.02 18.05 -14.24
C ILE A 299 0.57 17.84 -12.85
N PRO A 300 -0.16 17.20 -11.90
CA PRO A 300 0.29 17.04 -10.53
C PRO A 300 1.64 16.31 -10.40
N GLU A 301 1.85 15.24 -11.16
CA GLU A 301 3.08 14.45 -11.14
C GLU A 301 4.28 15.26 -11.65
N MET A 302 4.10 16.05 -12.72
CA MET A 302 5.15 16.93 -13.25
C MET A 302 5.49 18.02 -12.22
N ARG A 303 4.46 18.61 -11.59
CA ARG A 303 4.68 19.57 -10.50
C ARG A 303 5.42 18.95 -9.34
N ARG A 304 5.10 17.71 -8.96
CA ARG A 304 5.77 16.98 -7.89
C ARG A 304 7.26 16.80 -8.20
N ILE A 305 7.60 16.40 -9.41
CA ILE A 305 9.00 16.27 -9.86
C ILE A 305 9.73 17.62 -9.73
N ALA A 306 9.12 18.72 -10.19
CA ALA A 306 9.72 20.05 -10.08
C ALA A 306 9.94 20.47 -8.61
N VAL A 307 8.95 20.21 -7.75
CA VAL A 307 9.08 20.49 -6.30
C VAL A 307 10.19 19.67 -5.69
N ASP A 308 10.26 18.36 -5.94
CA ASP A 308 11.30 17.50 -5.39
C ASP A 308 12.71 17.95 -5.82
N GLN A 309 12.88 18.40 -7.06
CA GLN A 309 14.13 18.96 -7.54
C GLN A 309 14.50 20.29 -6.84
N LEU A 310 13.51 21.17 -6.65
CA LEU A 310 13.72 22.44 -5.96
C LEU A 310 14.06 22.22 -4.49
N MET A 311 13.39 21.32 -3.82
CA MET A 311 13.67 20.95 -2.43
C MET A 311 15.06 20.32 -2.28
N ALA A 312 15.46 19.43 -3.19
CA ALA A 312 16.81 18.85 -3.21
C ALA A 312 17.92 19.91 -3.38
N ARG A 313 17.62 21.00 -4.10
CA ARG A 313 18.52 22.15 -4.30
C ARG A 313 18.36 23.21 -3.20
N GLN A 314 17.52 22.99 -2.18
CA GLN A 314 17.18 23.92 -1.09
C GLN A 314 16.60 25.26 -1.60
N GLN A 315 15.95 25.25 -2.74
CA GLN A 315 15.29 26.41 -3.33
C GLN A 315 13.87 26.57 -2.76
N TRP A 316 13.78 26.70 -1.45
CA TRP A 316 12.55 26.62 -0.65
C TRP A 316 11.45 27.58 -1.13
N ALA A 317 11.80 28.85 -1.41
CA ALA A 317 10.82 29.84 -1.85
C ALA A 317 10.19 29.53 -3.23
N GLN A 318 10.91 28.81 -4.10
CA GLN A 318 10.37 28.38 -5.39
C GLN A 318 9.49 27.13 -5.21
N ALA A 319 9.94 26.18 -4.38
CA ALA A 319 9.16 25.01 -4.03
C ALA A 319 7.83 25.40 -3.38
N GLU A 320 7.85 26.30 -2.41
CA GLU A 320 6.65 26.82 -1.73
C GLU A 320 5.62 27.38 -2.72
N ARG A 321 6.06 28.21 -3.68
CA ARG A 321 5.16 28.77 -4.70
C ARG A 321 4.46 27.70 -5.52
N LEU A 322 5.18 26.67 -5.98
CA LEU A 322 4.60 25.58 -6.74
C LEU A 322 3.64 24.72 -5.89
N LEU A 323 3.98 24.51 -4.62
CA LEU A 323 3.17 23.77 -3.68
C LEU A 323 1.87 24.50 -3.35
N VAL A 324 1.92 25.81 -3.11
CA VAL A 324 0.72 26.62 -2.85
C VAL A 324 -0.22 26.58 -4.05
N GLN A 325 0.30 26.78 -5.27
CA GLN A 325 -0.50 26.65 -6.49
C GLN A 325 -1.12 25.25 -6.64
N GLY A 326 -0.37 24.20 -6.27
CA GLY A 326 -0.86 22.82 -6.30
C GLY A 326 -1.98 22.61 -5.29
N LEU A 327 -1.82 23.12 -4.09
CA LEU A 327 -2.82 23.06 -3.01
C LEU A 327 -4.11 23.79 -3.41
N GLU A 328 -4.01 25.00 -3.94
CA GLU A 328 -5.17 25.79 -4.41
C GLU A 328 -5.97 25.03 -5.48
N LYS A 329 -5.28 24.46 -6.47
CA LYS A 329 -5.92 23.66 -7.53
C LYS A 329 -6.59 22.40 -6.97
N ALA A 330 -5.92 21.67 -6.07
CA ALA A 330 -6.46 20.46 -5.46
C ALA A 330 -7.72 20.78 -4.63
N LEU A 331 -7.71 21.87 -3.87
CA LEU A 331 -8.87 22.34 -3.10
C LEU A 331 -10.02 22.75 -4.00
N ALA A 332 -9.76 23.50 -5.06
CA ALA A 332 -10.77 23.91 -6.05
C ALA A 332 -11.38 22.69 -6.76
N GLY A 333 -10.60 21.63 -6.98
CA GLY A 333 -11.03 20.38 -7.58
C GLY A 333 -11.62 19.36 -6.58
N HIS A 334 -11.78 19.71 -5.30
CA HIS A 334 -12.24 18.81 -4.24
C HIS A 334 -11.39 17.53 -4.08
N GLN A 335 -10.11 17.59 -4.43
CA GLN A 335 -9.15 16.50 -4.38
C GLN A 335 -8.42 16.48 -3.03
N GLN A 336 -9.13 16.05 -1.98
CA GLN A 336 -8.62 16.15 -0.60
C GLN A 336 -7.33 15.35 -0.35
N GLY A 337 -7.19 14.17 -0.96
CA GLY A 337 -5.96 13.37 -0.88
C GLY A 337 -4.74 14.15 -1.39
N MET A 338 -4.84 14.67 -2.61
CA MET A 338 -3.79 15.49 -3.22
C MET A 338 -3.52 16.80 -2.45
N ALA A 339 -4.57 17.44 -1.94
CA ALA A 339 -4.41 18.63 -1.08
C ALA A 339 -3.60 18.30 0.17
N ASN A 340 -3.78 17.13 0.77
CA ASN A 340 -3.01 16.70 1.93
C ASN A 340 -1.56 16.37 1.58
N GLU A 341 -1.28 15.81 0.41
CA GLU A 341 0.10 15.62 -0.08
C GLU A 341 0.83 16.96 -0.22
N TRP A 342 0.20 17.96 -0.84
CA TRP A 342 0.78 19.30 -0.96
C TRP A 342 1.00 19.96 0.40
N ARG A 343 0.04 19.81 1.34
CA ARG A 343 0.20 20.33 2.71
C ARG A 343 1.36 19.68 3.45
N ALA A 344 1.55 18.37 3.27
CA ALA A 344 2.67 17.67 3.92
C ALA A 344 4.03 18.22 3.47
N LEU A 345 4.18 18.52 2.18
CA LEU A 345 5.39 19.14 1.64
C LEU A 345 5.53 20.60 2.06
N LEU A 346 4.43 21.36 2.12
CA LEU A 346 4.42 22.73 2.64
C LEU A 346 4.83 22.78 4.12
N LEU A 347 4.37 21.81 4.92
CA LEU A 347 4.80 21.66 6.32
C LEU A 347 6.32 21.42 6.40
N GLU A 348 6.88 20.62 5.49
CA GLU A 348 8.32 20.40 5.42
C GLU A 348 9.08 21.69 5.07
N VAL A 349 8.66 22.37 4.01
CA VAL A 349 9.26 23.66 3.59
C VAL A 349 9.17 24.68 4.72
N ALA A 350 8.00 24.87 5.35
CA ALA A 350 7.81 25.81 6.45
C ALA A 350 8.70 25.48 7.66
N THR A 351 8.89 24.19 7.94
CA THR A 351 9.79 23.73 9.01
C THR A 351 11.25 24.07 8.69
N GLN A 352 11.70 23.79 7.46
CA GLN A 352 13.10 24.06 7.03
C GLN A 352 13.40 25.55 6.95
N THR A 353 12.40 26.38 6.66
CA THR A 353 12.55 27.84 6.52
C THR A 353 12.24 28.61 7.81
N GLY A 354 11.84 27.91 8.89
CA GLY A 354 11.50 28.53 10.19
C GLY A 354 10.19 29.32 10.18
N GLN A 355 9.28 29.07 9.23
CA GLN A 355 7.96 29.72 9.14
C GLN A 355 6.99 29.06 10.13
N GLN A 356 7.14 29.34 11.42
CA GLN A 356 6.45 28.62 12.50
C GLN A 356 4.92 28.68 12.39
N GLN A 357 4.35 29.83 12.04
CA GLN A 357 2.89 29.97 11.90
C GLN A 357 2.37 29.11 10.74
N ALA A 358 2.99 29.17 9.57
CA ALA A 358 2.60 28.34 8.43
C ALA A 358 2.74 26.84 8.72
N ALA A 359 3.81 26.44 9.42
CA ALA A 359 3.98 25.06 9.86
C ALA A 359 2.87 24.60 10.81
N GLN A 360 2.43 25.46 11.75
CA GLN A 360 1.30 25.17 12.63
C GLN A 360 0.01 24.98 11.83
N GLU A 361 -0.30 25.88 10.89
CA GLU A 361 -1.50 25.82 10.06
C GLU A 361 -1.57 24.55 9.20
N TYR A 362 -0.45 24.18 8.55
CA TYR A 362 -0.39 22.95 7.74
C TYR A 362 -0.47 21.69 8.61
N ALA A 363 0.22 21.66 9.76
CA ALA A 363 0.16 20.52 10.67
C ALA A 363 -1.25 20.34 11.26
N GLU A 364 -1.94 21.45 11.65
CA GLU A 364 -3.32 21.41 12.09
C GLU A 364 -4.26 20.86 11.02
N ALA A 365 -4.15 21.39 9.79
CA ALA A 365 -4.99 20.95 8.69
C ALA A 365 -4.81 19.46 8.34
N LEU A 366 -3.59 18.92 8.48
CA LEU A 366 -3.29 17.51 8.28
C LEU A 366 -3.78 16.66 9.45
N ALA A 367 -3.56 17.11 10.69
CA ALA A 367 -3.98 16.39 11.89
C ALA A 367 -5.49 16.21 11.96
N PHE A 368 -6.25 17.25 11.60
CA PHE A 368 -7.70 17.29 11.76
C PHE A 368 -8.48 17.27 10.44
N GLY A 369 -7.84 16.98 9.32
CA GLY A 369 -8.47 16.94 7.99
C GLY A 369 -9.40 15.76 7.75
N GLY A 370 -9.22 14.64 8.48
CA GLY A 370 -9.99 13.40 8.36
C GLY A 370 -11.18 13.27 9.31
N TYR A 371 -11.80 12.10 9.33
CA TYR A 371 -12.83 11.73 10.33
C TYR A 371 -12.23 11.50 11.72
N SER A 372 -11.02 10.93 11.79
CA SER A 372 -10.20 10.77 12.98
C SER A 372 -9.00 11.72 12.93
N ILE A 373 -8.33 11.87 14.06
CA ILE A 373 -7.08 12.63 14.16
C ILE A 373 -5.95 11.77 13.63
N ASP A 374 -5.14 12.34 12.72
CA ASP A 374 -3.85 11.75 12.38
C ASP A 374 -2.85 12.05 13.51
N GLU A 375 -2.49 11.02 14.28
CA GLU A 375 -1.66 11.19 15.48
C GLU A 375 -0.25 11.71 15.17
N ASN A 376 0.33 11.34 14.03
CA ASN A 376 1.65 11.81 13.64
C ASN A 376 1.65 13.32 13.39
N TYR A 377 0.68 13.80 12.62
CA TYR A 377 0.56 15.25 12.38
C TYR A 377 0.07 15.99 13.62
N TYR A 378 -0.74 15.37 14.46
CA TYR A 378 -1.14 15.93 15.75
C TYR A 378 0.06 16.19 16.66
N GLN A 379 0.95 15.22 16.81
CA GLN A 379 2.17 15.38 17.61
C GLN A 379 3.09 16.49 17.04
N ARG A 380 3.19 16.59 15.73
CA ARG A 380 3.94 17.68 15.07
C ARG A 380 3.28 19.03 15.35
N TRP A 381 1.97 19.14 15.19
CA TRP A 381 1.21 20.36 15.51
C TRP A 381 1.37 20.76 16.96
N ARG A 382 1.21 19.80 17.87
CA ARG A 382 1.38 20.00 19.30
C ARG A 382 2.78 20.52 19.68
N ALA A 383 3.82 19.98 19.05
CA ALA A 383 5.21 20.38 19.28
C ALA A 383 5.53 21.78 18.75
N LEU A 384 4.82 22.26 17.74
CA LEU A 384 5.00 23.60 17.17
C LEU A 384 4.37 24.71 18.04
N ILE A 385 3.49 24.37 18.98
CA ILE A 385 2.78 25.33 19.85
C ILE A 385 3.52 25.46 21.18
N PRO A 386 3.93 26.68 21.56
CA PRO A 386 4.54 26.93 22.88
C PRO A 386 3.62 26.45 24.02
N ALA A 387 4.22 25.93 25.10
CA ALA A 387 3.45 25.36 26.21
C ALA A 387 2.46 26.35 26.84
N GLN A 388 2.80 27.63 26.87
CA GLN A 388 1.96 28.71 27.38
C GLN A 388 0.72 28.96 26.50
N ASP A 389 0.81 28.73 25.19
CA ASP A 389 -0.25 29.01 24.23
C ASP A 389 -1.16 27.77 24.00
N TRP A 390 -0.69 26.61 24.46
CA TRP A 390 -1.39 25.34 24.29
C TRP A 390 -2.83 25.32 24.82
N PRO A 391 -3.14 25.84 26.04
CA PRO A 391 -4.52 25.82 26.54
C PRO A 391 -5.48 26.55 25.60
N GLY A 392 -5.03 27.65 24.99
CA GLY A 392 -5.83 28.41 24.02
C GLY A 392 -6.03 27.66 22.71
N ALA A 393 -4.98 27.05 22.15
CA ALA A 393 -5.05 26.26 20.93
C ALA A 393 -5.93 25.02 21.11
N PHE A 394 -5.79 24.32 22.23
CA PHE A 394 -6.64 23.19 22.58
C PHE A 394 -8.12 23.58 22.66
N ALA A 395 -8.44 24.67 23.37
CA ALA A 395 -9.81 25.13 23.50
C ALA A 395 -10.44 25.51 22.17
N GLN A 396 -9.68 26.16 21.27
CA GLN A 396 -10.14 26.49 19.92
C GLN A 396 -10.45 25.24 19.11
N GLN A 397 -9.56 24.25 19.18
CA GLN A 397 -9.74 23.00 18.43
C GLN A 397 -10.91 22.17 18.98
N GLU A 398 -11.05 22.12 20.29
CA GLU A 398 -12.21 21.51 20.96
C GLU A 398 -13.53 22.11 20.45
N ILE A 399 -13.62 23.44 20.37
CA ILE A 399 -14.81 24.13 19.86
C ILE A 399 -15.08 23.77 18.40
N LYS A 400 -14.05 23.76 17.55
CA LYS A 400 -14.16 23.36 16.12
C LYS A 400 -14.73 21.93 15.98
N LEU A 401 -14.25 20.99 16.79
CA LEU A 401 -14.72 19.60 16.76
C LEU A 401 -16.14 19.44 17.33
N GLN A 402 -16.50 20.20 18.38
CA GLN A 402 -17.85 20.17 18.98
C GLN A 402 -18.91 20.73 18.04
N GLN A 403 -18.57 21.73 17.24
CA GLN A 403 -19.51 22.34 16.28
C GLN A 403 -19.83 21.38 15.11
N ASN A 404 -18.99 20.38 14.89
CA ASN A 404 -19.18 19.40 13.84
C ASN A 404 -19.64 18.06 14.43
N HIS A 405 -20.94 17.84 14.54
CA HIS A 405 -21.55 16.64 15.13
C HIS A 405 -21.12 15.31 14.50
N VAL A 406 -20.57 15.34 13.29
CA VAL A 406 -20.03 14.16 12.58
C VAL A 406 -18.64 13.76 13.10
N ARG A 407 -17.99 14.60 13.92
CA ARG A 407 -16.60 14.41 14.38
C ARG A 407 -16.47 14.04 15.86
N SER A 408 -17.46 13.33 16.41
CA SER A 408 -17.39 12.83 17.79
C SER A 408 -16.20 11.88 18.03
N ASP A 409 -15.79 11.12 17.00
CA ASP A 409 -14.61 10.26 17.04
C ASP A 409 -13.33 11.08 17.26
N ALA A 410 -13.12 12.12 16.47
CA ALA A 410 -11.97 13.00 16.61
C ALA A 410 -11.95 13.73 17.96
N LEU A 411 -13.12 14.11 18.49
CA LEU A 411 -13.22 14.76 19.80
C LEU A 411 -12.86 13.79 20.94
N ALA A 412 -13.34 12.54 20.88
CA ALA A 412 -12.99 11.51 21.84
C ALA A 412 -11.48 11.20 21.80
N GLN A 413 -10.92 11.10 20.59
CA GLN A 413 -9.49 10.89 20.38
C GLN A 413 -8.67 12.06 20.93
N LEU A 414 -9.08 13.32 20.70
CA LEU A 414 -8.41 14.49 21.25
C LEU A 414 -8.36 14.45 22.79
N TYR A 415 -9.48 14.11 23.43
CA TYR A 415 -9.53 14.00 24.88
C TYR A 415 -8.66 12.86 25.42
N ALA A 416 -8.60 11.74 24.70
CA ALA A 416 -7.74 10.62 25.07
C ALA A 416 -6.26 10.98 24.94
N LEU A 417 -5.84 11.59 23.82
CA LEU A 417 -4.46 12.02 23.57
C LEU A 417 -3.95 13.00 24.63
N GLU A 418 -4.80 13.91 25.09
CA GLU A 418 -4.46 14.92 26.12
C GLU A 418 -4.84 14.49 27.54
N SER A 419 -5.19 13.22 27.74
CA SER A 419 -5.57 12.67 29.06
C SER A 419 -6.67 13.47 29.77
N CYS A 420 -7.59 14.06 29.01
CA CYS A 420 -8.71 14.83 29.51
C CYS A 420 -9.85 13.90 29.99
N THR A 421 -9.57 13.02 30.97
CA THR A 421 -10.47 11.94 31.39
C THR A 421 -11.87 12.41 31.74
N LYS A 422 -12.02 13.57 32.46
CA LYS A 422 -13.34 14.12 32.81
C LYS A 422 -14.17 14.51 31.59
N LYS A 423 -13.55 15.13 30.57
CA LYS A 423 -14.23 15.52 29.32
C LYS A 423 -14.57 14.29 28.50
N LEU A 424 -13.65 13.34 28.41
CA LEU A 424 -13.86 12.08 27.74
C LEU A 424 -15.00 11.29 28.36
N GLY A 425 -15.01 11.11 29.68
CA GLY A 425 -16.07 10.42 30.39
C GLY A 425 -17.44 11.08 30.17
N GLY A 426 -17.50 12.42 30.23
CA GLY A 426 -18.74 13.17 29.95
C GLY A 426 -19.19 13.05 28.47
N LEU A 427 -18.30 12.88 27.52
CA LEU A 427 -18.64 12.61 26.12
C LEU A 427 -19.19 11.19 25.96
N LEU A 428 -18.50 10.18 26.53
CA LEU A 428 -18.87 8.77 26.43
C LEU A 428 -20.22 8.45 27.12
N GLN A 429 -20.58 9.17 28.19
CA GLN A 429 -21.88 9.04 28.87
C GLN A 429 -23.06 9.55 28.04
N ARG A 430 -22.83 10.36 27.02
CA ARG A 430 -23.88 11.00 26.22
C ARG A 430 -23.91 10.55 24.76
N THR A 431 -22.92 9.79 24.31
CA THR A 431 -22.87 9.30 22.93
C THR A 431 -23.75 8.07 22.76
N ASN A 432 -24.35 7.92 21.57
CA ASN A 432 -25.04 6.70 21.11
C ASN A 432 -24.11 5.79 20.26
N GLN A 433 -22.86 6.16 20.14
CA GLN A 433 -21.87 5.44 19.31
C GLN A 433 -21.14 4.41 20.18
N ALA A 434 -21.64 3.18 20.22
CA ALA A 434 -21.09 2.12 21.08
C ALA A 434 -19.60 1.82 20.82
N HIS A 435 -19.11 2.04 19.59
CA HIS A 435 -17.70 1.83 19.25
C HIS A 435 -16.77 2.80 20.01
N LEU A 436 -17.20 4.04 20.30
CA LEU A 436 -16.40 4.98 21.09
C LEU A 436 -16.26 4.51 22.55
N LEU A 437 -17.32 3.91 23.11
CA LEU A 437 -17.26 3.36 24.46
C LEU A 437 -16.26 2.20 24.52
N GLU A 438 -16.32 1.27 23.54
CA GLU A 438 -15.41 0.13 23.45
C GLU A 438 -13.96 0.58 23.30
N GLN A 439 -13.71 1.63 22.51
CA GLN A 439 -12.36 2.11 22.19
C GLN A 439 -11.71 2.90 23.33
N TYR A 440 -12.49 3.72 24.05
CA TYR A 440 -11.92 4.72 24.97
C TYR A 440 -12.22 4.50 26.46
N ILE A 441 -13.01 3.50 26.84
CA ILE A 441 -13.36 3.26 28.25
C ILE A 441 -12.11 3.00 29.12
N ASP A 442 -11.07 2.41 28.56
CA ASP A 442 -9.80 2.12 29.27
C ASP A 442 -8.98 3.39 29.57
N CYS A 443 -9.27 4.49 28.91
CA CYS A 443 -8.64 5.79 29.18
C CYS A 443 -9.23 6.51 30.41
N LEU A 444 -10.27 5.94 31.04
CA LEU A 444 -11.00 6.54 32.16
C LEU A 444 -10.57 5.96 33.52
N ASP A 445 -10.84 6.70 34.58
CA ASP A 445 -10.75 6.17 35.94
C ASP A 445 -11.87 5.16 36.25
N GLU A 446 -11.72 4.35 37.30
CA GLU A 446 -12.66 3.26 37.64
C GLU A 446 -14.10 3.76 37.84
N ALA A 447 -14.30 4.91 38.50
CA ALA A 447 -15.64 5.47 38.75
C ALA A 447 -16.31 5.86 37.41
N GLN A 448 -15.57 6.47 36.51
CA GLN A 448 -16.03 6.84 35.18
C GLN A 448 -16.28 5.62 34.30
N GLN A 449 -15.38 4.62 34.36
CA GLN A 449 -15.55 3.35 33.64
C GLN A 449 -16.87 2.67 34.05
N ASN A 450 -17.15 2.60 35.34
CA ASN A 450 -18.39 2.02 35.85
C ASN A 450 -19.63 2.75 35.33
N SER A 451 -19.61 4.08 35.31
CA SER A 451 -20.72 4.89 34.77
C SER A 451 -20.91 4.70 33.27
N VAL A 452 -19.82 4.69 32.51
CA VAL A 452 -19.83 4.46 31.04
C VAL A 452 -20.25 3.03 30.71
N ALA A 453 -19.86 2.05 31.51
CA ALA A 453 -20.26 0.65 31.33
C ALA A 453 -21.79 0.46 31.50
N LEU A 454 -22.41 1.17 32.44
CA LEU A 454 -23.89 1.18 32.59
C LEU A 454 -24.57 1.80 31.36
N HIS A 455 -24.06 2.92 30.87
CA HIS A 455 -24.59 3.53 29.65
C HIS A 455 -24.39 2.63 28.42
N TRP A 456 -23.23 1.94 28.33
CA TRP A 456 -22.98 0.96 27.27
C TRP A 456 -23.97 -0.19 27.32
N LEU A 457 -24.31 -0.70 28.51
CA LEU A 457 -25.34 -1.72 28.66
C LEU A 457 -26.69 -1.23 28.10
N GLU A 458 -27.09 0.00 28.42
CA GLU A 458 -28.34 0.59 27.92
C GLU A 458 -28.36 0.64 26.39
N LEU A 459 -27.27 1.08 25.75
CA LEU A 459 -27.16 1.11 24.29
C LEU A 459 -27.23 -0.30 23.67
N MET A 460 -26.57 -1.28 24.28
CA MET A 460 -26.62 -2.67 23.80
C MET A 460 -28.02 -3.28 23.96
N VAL A 461 -28.74 -2.94 25.00
CA VAL A 461 -30.13 -3.38 25.19
C VAL A 461 -31.05 -2.74 24.16
N ALA A 462 -30.85 -1.46 23.87
CA ALA A 462 -31.61 -0.75 22.83
C ALA A 462 -31.32 -1.32 21.43
N GLU A 463 -30.08 -1.72 21.13
CA GLU A 463 -29.68 -2.36 19.87
C GLU A 463 -30.48 -3.64 19.58
N ALA A 464 -30.88 -4.38 20.62
CA ALA A 464 -31.63 -5.64 20.51
C ALA A 464 -32.91 -5.53 19.66
N ALA A 465 -33.58 -4.39 19.69
CA ALA A 465 -34.79 -4.15 18.92
C ALA A 465 -34.56 -4.23 17.40
N MET A 466 -33.37 -3.83 16.93
CA MET A 466 -32.99 -3.73 15.53
C MET A 466 -32.42 -5.04 14.96
N LEU A 467 -32.11 -6.02 15.81
CA LEU A 467 -31.54 -7.29 15.38
C LEU A 467 -32.61 -8.19 14.80
N THR A 468 -32.33 -8.84 13.67
CA THR A 468 -33.28 -9.70 12.95
C THR A 468 -32.74 -11.11 12.63
N GLU A 469 -31.42 -11.31 12.74
CA GLU A 469 -30.75 -12.55 12.33
C GLU A 469 -30.14 -13.30 13.52
N ARG A 470 -30.21 -14.64 13.48
CA ARG A 470 -29.66 -15.49 14.55
C ARG A 470 -28.16 -15.24 14.78
N LYS A 471 -27.36 -15.01 13.73
CA LYS A 471 -25.95 -14.70 13.85
C LYS A 471 -25.72 -13.41 14.63
N LYS A 472 -26.51 -12.38 14.35
CA LYS A 472 -26.45 -11.09 15.06
C LYS A 472 -26.88 -11.23 16.54
N TYR A 473 -27.87 -12.08 16.84
CA TYR A 473 -28.23 -12.39 18.24
C TYR A 473 -27.08 -13.04 19.00
N ALA A 474 -26.39 -14.00 18.37
CA ALA A 474 -25.25 -14.67 18.99
C ALA A 474 -24.06 -13.70 19.23
N GLU A 475 -23.80 -12.79 18.30
CA GLU A 475 -22.77 -11.74 18.44
C GLU A 475 -23.14 -10.77 19.57
N TRP A 476 -24.37 -10.33 19.63
CA TRP A 476 -24.89 -9.47 20.68
C TRP A 476 -24.77 -10.10 22.07
N VAL A 477 -25.16 -11.37 22.23
CA VAL A 477 -25.00 -12.13 23.48
C VAL A 477 -23.51 -12.23 23.87
N LYS A 478 -22.62 -12.44 22.90
CA LYS A 478 -21.18 -12.48 23.14
C LYS A 478 -20.65 -11.14 23.64
N LYS A 479 -21.11 -10.02 23.06
CA LYS A 479 -20.75 -8.66 23.52
C LYS A 479 -21.23 -8.43 24.96
N LEU A 480 -22.49 -8.75 25.29
CA LEU A 480 -23.03 -8.64 26.64
C LEU A 480 -22.24 -9.46 27.65
N ASN A 481 -21.88 -10.69 27.33
CA ASN A 481 -21.06 -11.52 28.20
C ASN A 481 -19.67 -10.94 28.46
N ARG A 482 -19.06 -10.30 27.45
CA ARG A 482 -17.78 -9.58 27.64
C ARG A 482 -17.94 -8.39 28.59
N LEU A 483 -19.02 -7.62 28.45
CA LEU A 483 -19.32 -6.51 29.34
C LEU A 483 -19.56 -6.98 30.78
N TYR A 484 -20.30 -8.08 30.95
CA TYR A 484 -20.56 -8.74 32.24
C TYR A 484 -19.30 -9.21 32.95
N ASP A 485 -18.38 -9.81 32.21
CA ASP A 485 -17.10 -10.30 32.75
C ASP A 485 -16.21 -9.15 33.19
N ARG A 486 -16.21 -8.07 32.40
CA ARG A 486 -15.31 -6.95 32.58
C ARG A 486 -15.72 -6.00 33.70
N PHE A 487 -17.02 -5.73 33.87
CA PHE A 487 -17.50 -4.72 34.81
C PHE A 487 -18.51 -5.32 35.79
N ALA A 488 -18.14 -5.36 37.06
CA ALA A 488 -19.05 -5.88 38.12
C ALA A 488 -20.34 -5.06 38.24
N VAL A 489 -20.27 -3.75 38.04
CA VAL A 489 -21.40 -2.80 38.17
C VAL A 489 -22.57 -3.10 37.22
N VAL A 490 -22.33 -3.74 36.07
CA VAL A 490 -23.38 -4.05 35.09
C VAL A 490 -24.13 -5.35 35.39
N ARG A 491 -23.66 -6.18 36.31
CA ARG A 491 -24.18 -7.56 36.48
C ARG A 491 -25.63 -7.62 36.92
N GLU A 492 -25.97 -6.87 37.98
CA GLU A 492 -27.34 -6.80 38.47
C GLU A 492 -28.29 -6.06 37.50
N PRO A 493 -27.95 -4.85 36.99
CA PRO A 493 -28.74 -4.18 35.97
C PRO A 493 -28.95 -5.03 34.70
N MET A 494 -27.93 -5.75 34.26
CA MET A 494 -28.04 -6.64 33.09
C MET A 494 -29.04 -7.78 33.34
N ALA A 495 -29.04 -8.39 34.51
CA ALA A 495 -29.98 -9.46 34.84
C ALA A 495 -31.43 -8.95 34.77
N VAL A 496 -31.71 -7.78 35.36
CA VAL A 496 -33.04 -7.14 35.33
C VAL A 496 -33.46 -6.82 33.89
N GLN A 497 -32.60 -6.16 33.13
CA GLN A 497 -32.90 -5.77 31.74
C GLN A 497 -33.07 -6.99 30.81
N MET A 498 -32.31 -8.05 31.00
CA MET A 498 -32.47 -9.26 30.20
C MET A 498 -33.72 -10.04 30.50
N GLU A 499 -34.19 -10.05 31.74
CA GLU A 499 -35.52 -10.62 32.07
C GLU A 499 -36.65 -9.84 31.41
N ALA A 500 -36.60 -8.48 31.46
CA ALA A 500 -37.54 -7.65 30.71
C ALA A 500 -37.49 -7.88 29.21
N ALA A 501 -36.28 -7.99 28.64
CA ALA A 501 -36.07 -8.26 27.22
C ALA A 501 -36.66 -9.61 26.77
N ARG A 502 -36.63 -10.65 27.64
CA ARG A 502 -37.26 -11.95 27.34
C ARG A 502 -38.75 -11.83 27.15
N GLN A 503 -39.41 -10.98 27.95
CA GLN A 503 -40.85 -10.74 27.83
C GLN A 503 -41.15 -9.94 26.56
N ILE A 504 -40.38 -8.88 26.28
CA ILE A 504 -40.57 -8.04 25.08
C ILE A 504 -40.37 -8.86 23.80
N TYR A 505 -39.36 -9.73 23.76
CA TYR A 505 -39.01 -10.51 22.57
C TYR A 505 -39.56 -11.95 22.59
N ALA A 506 -40.63 -12.23 23.34
CA ALA A 506 -41.27 -13.55 23.43
C ALA A 506 -41.61 -14.14 22.05
N GLY A 507 -41.95 -13.31 21.06
CA GLY A 507 -42.19 -13.70 19.67
C GLY A 507 -40.97 -14.00 18.81
N ARG A 508 -39.72 -13.94 19.38
CA ARG A 508 -38.45 -14.18 18.64
C ARG A 508 -37.74 -15.43 19.20
N PRO A 509 -38.14 -16.67 18.88
CA PRO A 509 -37.62 -17.91 19.50
C PRO A 509 -36.10 -18.08 19.36
N ALA A 510 -35.55 -17.70 18.19
CA ALA A 510 -34.10 -17.78 17.93
C ALA A 510 -33.31 -16.81 18.84
N MET A 511 -33.82 -15.63 19.11
CA MET A 511 -33.21 -14.67 20.03
C MET A 511 -33.25 -15.18 21.47
N LEU A 512 -34.39 -15.68 21.92
CA LEU A 512 -34.55 -16.27 23.25
C LEU A 512 -33.58 -17.45 23.47
N GLN A 513 -33.40 -18.31 22.44
CA GLN A 513 -32.46 -19.42 22.50
C GLN A 513 -30.99 -18.93 22.67
N GLU A 514 -30.58 -17.87 21.98
CA GLU A 514 -29.25 -17.31 22.16
C GLU A 514 -29.13 -16.62 23.56
N MET A 515 -30.18 -15.96 24.07
CA MET A 515 -30.18 -15.35 25.40
C MET A 515 -29.99 -16.36 26.55
N LEU A 516 -30.27 -17.65 26.36
CA LEU A 516 -29.92 -18.69 27.35
C LEU A 516 -28.40 -18.84 27.60
N ARG A 517 -27.58 -18.30 26.71
CA ARG A 517 -26.11 -18.29 26.83
C ARG A 517 -25.58 -17.08 27.62
N LEU A 518 -26.45 -16.18 28.04
CA LEU A 518 -26.06 -15.05 28.87
C LEU A 518 -25.66 -15.49 30.27
N LYS A 519 -24.55 -14.98 30.77
CA LYS A 519 -24.06 -15.22 32.12
C LYS A 519 -24.97 -14.60 33.19
N ALA A 520 -25.59 -13.46 32.86
CA ALA A 520 -26.52 -12.78 33.75
C ALA A 520 -27.84 -13.52 34.02
N VAL A 521 -28.11 -14.61 33.28
CA VAL A 521 -29.35 -15.37 33.33
C VAL A 521 -29.12 -16.76 33.95
N LYS A 522 -27.90 -17.11 34.21
CA LYS A 522 -27.50 -18.33 34.92
C LYS A 522 -27.41 -18.07 36.39
#